data_36053f77b369959c4a71f4892d0500f5
#
_entry.id   36053f77b369959c4a71f4892d0500f5
#
_cell.length_a   1.000
_cell.length_b   1.000
_cell.length_c   1.000
_cell.angle_alpha   90.00
_cell.angle_beta   90.00
_cell.angle_gamma   90.00
#
_symmetry.space_group_name_H-M   'P 1'
#
loop_
_entity.id
_entity.type
_entity.pdbx_description
1 polymer ?
#
loop_
_entity_poly.entity_id
_entity_poly.type
_entity_poly.pdbx_seq_one_letter_code
_entity_poly.pdbx_strand_id
1 'polypeptide(L)'
;MAKRARRHAGQPVRQREKLKAPTSDYTDAQGNVLTLRGSLTPAARQEYARTLAGSEAHAAATQDDVEQRALELLFERLAVRWVVAGAPIERQRELLTRFRVASAEERAWVRGALREHCAEWFPDVQAP
;
A
#
# COMPACT_ATOMS: atom_id res chain seq x y z
N MET A 1 4.47 -36.19 17.07
CA MET A 1 4.23 -35.71 16.44
C MET A 1 4.25 -35.19 15.92
N ALA A 2 4.66 -35.59 16.14
CA ALA A 2 4.50 -34.98 15.47
C ALA A 2 4.55 -34.51 14.91
N LYS A 3 4.70 -34.74 14.98
CA LYS A 3 4.44 -34.23 14.23
C LYS A 3 4.52 -33.68 13.71
N ARG A 4 4.88 -34.18 14.01
CA ARG A 4 4.65 -33.60 13.29
C ARG A 4 4.66 -33.03 12.66
N ALA A 5 5.09 -33.48 12.99
CA ALA A 5 4.75 -32.85 12.31
C ALA A 5 4.70 -32.46 11.64
N ARG A 6 4.88 -32.81 11.65
CA ARG A 6 4.54 -32.39 10.88
C ARG A 6 4.42 -31.76 10.34
N ARG A 7 4.62 -32.12 10.65
CA ARG A 7 4.16 -31.67 9.99
C ARG A 7 4.28 -31.11 9.32
N HIS A 8 4.68 -31.43 9.52
CA HIS A 8 4.36 -30.90 8.68
C HIS A 8 4.47 -30.57 8.01
N ALA A 9 5.02 -31.05 8.14
CA ALA A 9 4.95 -30.53 7.63
C ALA A 9 4.56 -30.07 7.31
N GLY A 10 4.89 -30.45 7.04
CA GLY A 10 3.97 -29.69 6.80
C GLY A 10 3.55 -28.77 7.35
N GLN A 11 3.23 -28.60 7.56
CA GLN A 11 3.01 -27.51 8.16
C GLN A 11 3.55 -26.26 7.61
N PRO A 12 4.49 -26.14 6.75
CA PRO A 12 5.05 -24.92 6.26
C PRO A 12 4.07 -24.05 5.49
N VAL A 13 3.18 -24.63 4.73
CA VAL A 13 2.20 -23.84 3.98
C VAL A 13 1.28 -23.09 4.91
N ARG A 14 0.83 -23.75 5.96
CA ARG A 14 -0.04 -23.10 6.92
C ARG A 14 0.67 -21.96 7.63
N GLN A 15 1.93 -22.12 7.93
CA GLN A 15 2.67 -21.06 8.59
C GLN A 15 2.86 -19.86 7.69
N ARG A 16 3.04 -20.08 6.39
CA ARG A 16 3.14 -18.96 5.47
C ARG A 16 1.85 -18.15 5.44
N GLU A 17 0.72 -18.84 5.52
CA GLU A 17 -0.55 -18.14 5.57
C GLU A 17 -0.69 -17.30 6.83
N LYS A 18 -0.22 -17.84 7.95
CA LYS A 18 -0.26 -17.10 9.20
C LYS A 18 0.64 -15.88 9.18
N LEU A 19 1.71 -15.95 8.40
CA LEU A 19 2.66 -14.84 8.32
C LEU A 19 2.25 -13.78 7.33
N LYS A 20 1.21 -14.02 6.54
CA LYS A 20 0.71 -13.00 5.65
C LYS A 20 0.14 -11.86 6.44
N ALA A 21 0.47 -10.67 6.02
CA ALA A 21 -0.08 -9.48 6.65
C ALA A 21 -1.59 -9.43 6.41
N PRO A 22 -2.35 -8.93 7.37
CA PRO A 22 -3.75 -8.65 7.12
C PRO A 22 -3.89 -7.61 6.04
N THR A 23 -5.07 -7.57 5.41
CA THR A 23 -5.39 -6.58 4.41
C THR A 23 -6.71 -5.94 4.76
N SER A 24 -6.94 -4.75 4.22
CA SER A 24 -8.22 -4.05 4.37
C SER A 24 -8.70 -3.61 2.99
N ASP A 25 -9.99 -3.70 2.76
CA ASP A 25 -10.62 -3.31 1.51
C ASP A 25 -11.31 -1.97 1.68
N TYR A 26 -11.15 -1.10 0.68
CA TYR A 26 -11.80 0.21 0.64
C TYR A 26 -12.58 0.30 -0.67
N THR A 27 -13.86 0.66 -0.57
CA THR A 27 -14.76 0.69 -1.72
C THR A 27 -15.14 2.13 -2.02
N ASP A 28 -15.03 2.54 -3.28
CA ASP A 28 -15.41 3.89 -3.68
C ASP A 28 -16.88 3.93 -4.11
N ALA A 29 -17.33 5.10 -4.53
CA ALA A 29 -18.74 5.32 -4.87
C ALA A 29 -19.18 4.52 -6.11
N GLN A 30 -18.24 4.15 -6.96
CA GLN A 30 -18.53 3.37 -8.17
C GLN A 30 -18.42 1.87 -7.93
N GLY A 31 -18.12 1.45 -6.71
CA GLY A 31 -17.97 0.02 -6.40
C GLY A 31 -16.59 -0.54 -6.68
N ASN A 32 -15.62 0.29 -7.03
CA ASN A 32 -14.24 -0.16 -7.18
C ASN A 32 -13.65 -0.45 -5.80
N VAL A 33 -12.81 -1.48 -5.71
CA VAL A 33 -12.30 -1.94 -4.41
C VAL A 33 -10.77 -1.92 -4.44
N LEU A 34 -10.19 -1.18 -3.50
CA LEU A 34 -8.74 -1.13 -3.31
C LEU A 34 -8.40 -1.91 -2.05
N THR A 35 -7.51 -2.90 -2.18
CA THR A 35 -7.06 -3.71 -1.05
C THR A 35 -5.68 -3.26 -0.65
N LEU A 36 -5.51 -2.89 0.60
CA LEU A 36 -4.25 -2.39 1.14
C LEU A 36 -3.71 -3.33 2.21
N ARG A 37 -2.38 -3.47 2.21
CA ARG A 37 -1.68 -4.36 3.13
C ARG A 37 -1.55 -3.69 4.50
N GLY A 38 -1.76 -4.47 5.57
CA GLY A 38 -1.64 -3.98 6.94
C GLY A 38 -0.25 -4.15 7.52
N SER A 39 0.79 -4.17 6.67
CA SER A 39 2.17 -4.25 7.13
C SER A 39 3.06 -3.34 6.29
N LEU A 40 4.10 -2.82 6.92
CA LEU A 40 5.06 -1.93 6.26
C LEU A 40 6.41 -2.19 6.90
N THR A 41 7.40 -2.61 6.09
CA THR A 41 8.70 -2.95 6.63
C THR A 41 9.43 -1.72 7.16
N PRO A 42 10.39 -1.89 8.08
CA PRO A 42 11.19 -0.76 8.53
C PRO A 42 11.93 -0.07 7.38
N ALA A 43 12.40 -0.82 6.40
CA ALA A 43 13.08 -0.23 5.26
C ALA A 43 12.13 0.64 4.45
N ALA A 44 10.89 0.19 4.25
CA ALA A 44 9.89 0.97 3.52
C ALA A 44 9.51 2.23 4.30
N ARG A 45 9.41 2.14 5.64
CA ARG A 45 9.15 3.32 6.46
C ARG A 45 10.24 4.35 6.34
N GLN A 46 11.50 3.90 6.33
CA GLN A 46 12.63 4.80 6.19
C GLN A 46 12.65 5.45 4.81
N GLU A 47 12.35 4.67 3.79
CA GLU A 47 12.30 5.20 2.43
C GLU A 47 11.21 6.26 2.30
N TYR A 48 10.06 6.02 2.91
CA TYR A 48 8.96 6.98 2.90
C TYR A 48 9.37 8.26 3.62
N ALA A 49 10.01 8.14 4.78
CA ALA A 49 10.45 9.31 5.53
C ALA A 49 11.46 10.13 4.73
N ARG A 50 12.39 9.46 4.04
CA ARG A 50 13.37 10.16 3.20
C ARG A 50 12.69 10.87 2.03
N THR A 51 11.67 10.24 1.45
CA THR A 51 10.93 10.83 0.35
C THR A 51 10.20 12.10 0.79
N LEU A 52 9.58 12.06 1.97
CA LEU A 52 8.91 13.24 2.52
C LEU A 52 9.90 14.37 2.82
N ALA A 53 11.12 14.05 3.19
CA ALA A 53 12.14 15.04 3.49
C ALA A 53 12.84 15.56 2.21
N GLY A 54 12.45 15.06 1.05
CA GLY A 54 13.13 15.39 -0.19
C GLY A 54 13.12 16.86 -0.56
N SER A 55 12.10 17.60 -0.11
CA SER A 55 12.02 19.03 -0.40
C SER A 55 13.17 19.81 0.25
N GLU A 56 13.76 19.26 1.29
CA GLU A 56 14.91 19.90 1.94
C GLU A 56 16.19 19.70 1.14
N ALA A 57 16.27 18.60 0.40
CA ALA A 57 17.45 18.25 -0.37
C ALA A 57 17.41 18.86 -1.77
N HIS A 58 16.23 19.21 -2.29
CA HIS A 58 16.06 19.65 -3.67
C HIS A 58 15.24 20.93 -3.69
N ALA A 59 15.94 22.06 -3.79
CA ALA A 59 15.28 23.35 -3.73
C ALA A 59 14.25 23.56 -4.85
N ALA A 60 14.40 22.85 -5.97
CA ALA A 60 13.46 22.98 -7.09
C ALA A 60 12.20 22.14 -6.91
N ALA A 61 12.19 21.22 -5.97
CA ALA A 61 11.02 20.38 -5.74
C ALA A 61 10.00 21.14 -4.92
N THR A 62 8.75 21.17 -5.38
CA THR A 62 7.66 21.78 -4.61
C THR A 62 7.18 20.80 -3.56
N GLN A 63 6.44 21.31 -2.58
CA GLN A 63 5.82 20.46 -1.57
C GLN A 63 4.85 19.47 -2.24
N ASP A 64 4.12 19.94 -3.25
CA ASP A 64 3.19 19.05 -3.97
C ASP A 64 3.92 17.90 -4.65
N ASP A 65 5.09 18.18 -5.26
CA ASP A 65 5.88 17.15 -5.91
C ASP A 65 6.36 16.11 -4.90
N VAL A 66 6.81 16.57 -3.74
CA VAL A 66 7.27 15.68 -2.68
C VAL A 66 6.13 14.80 -2.19
N GLU A 67 4.97 15.41 -1.94
CA GLU A 67 3.81 14.67 -1.46
C GLU A 67 3.33 13.66 -2.49
N GLN A 68 3.37 14.02 -3.76
CA GLN A 68 2.95 13.09 -4.81
C GLN A 68 3.88 11.87 -4.87
N ARG A 69 5.20 12.09 -4.77
CA ARG A 69 6.14 10.97 -4.75
C ARG A 69 5.96 10.10 -3.53
N ALA A 70 5.74 10.72 -2.37
CA ALA A 70 5.51 9.97 -1.14
C ALA A 70 4.22 9.15 -1.24
N LEU A 71 3.18 9.73 -1.83
CA LEU A 71 1.91 9.04 -2.03
C LEU A 71 2.08 7.84 -2.95
N GLU A 72 2.82 8.01 -4.04
CA GLU A 72 3.08 6.91 -4.96
C GLU A 72 3.86 5.79 -4.28
N LEU A 73 4.81 6.14 -3.43
CA LEU A 73 5.58 5.14 -2.70
C LEU A 73 4.69 4.37 -1.73
N LEU A 74 3.83 5.06 -1.00
CA LEU A 74 2.89 4.37 -0.11
C LEU A 74 1.98 3.43 -0.89
N PHE A 75 1.45 3.92 -2.01
CA PHE A 75 0.58 3.09 -2.84
C PHE A 75 1.35 1.85 -3.31
N GLU A 76 2.57 2.04 -3.79
CA GLU A 76 3.37 0.92 -4.28
C GLU A 76 3.63 -0.11 -3.19
N ARG A 77 3.89 0.33 -1.97
CA ARG A 77 4.23 -0.57 -0.87
C ARG A 77 3.01 -1.23 -0.24
N LEU A 78 1.85 -0.59 -0.31
CA LEU A 78 0.66 -1.07 0.40
C LEU A 78 -0.39 -1.69 -0.50
N ALA A 79 -0.50 -1.27 -1.77
CA ALA A 79 -1.55 -1.78 -2.64
C ALA A 79 -1.29 -3.22 -3.03
N VAL A 80 -2.27 -4.08 -2.80
CA VAL A 80 -2.22 -5.50 -3.13
C VAL A 80 -3.07 -5.78 -4.36
N ARG A 81 -4.20 -5.10 -4.46
CA ARG A 81 -5.17 -5.35 -5.51
C ARG A 81 -6.07 -4.14 -5.66
N TRP A 82 -6.45 -3.84 -6.88
CA TRP A 82 -7.40 -2.76 -7.17
C TRP A 82 -8.35 -3.27 -8.24
N VAL A 83 -9.62 -3.40 -7.90
CA VAL A 83 -10.66 -3.80 -8.85
C VAL A 83 -11.29 -2.53 -9.38
N VAL A 84 -11.09 -2.25 -10.67
CA VAL A 84 -11.61 -1.06 -11.33
C VAL A 84 -12.53 -1.50 -12.44
N ALA A 85 -13.77 -1.05 -12.39
CA ALA A 85 -14.80 -1.41 -13.37
C ALA A 85 -14.90 -2.93 -13.53
N GLY A 86 -14.79 -3.66 -12.42
CA GLY A 86 -14.90 -5.11 -12.40
C GLY A 86 -13.64 -5.85 -12.80
N ALA A 87 -12.57 -5.16 -13.20
CA ALA A 87 -11.33 -5.79 -13.63
C ALA A 87 -10.27 -5.68 -12.53
N PRO A 88 -9.76 -6.82 -12.03
CA PRO A 88 -8.75 -6.78 -10.97
C PRO A 88 -7.36 -6.46 -11.53
N ILE A 89 -6.63 -5.64 -10.81
CA ILE A 89 -5.23 -5.32 -11.09
C ILE A 89 -4.45 -5.77 -9.87
N GLU A 90 -3.47 -6.66 -10.05
CA GLU A 90 -2.78 -7.27 -8.92
C GLU A 90 -1.27 -7.19 -9.01
N ARG A 91 -0.72 -6.90 -10.19
CA ARG A 91 0.72 -6.79 -10.32
C ARG A 91 1.15 -5.40 -9.87
N GLN A 92 2.20 -5.37 -9.07
CA GLN A 92 2.67 -4.13 -8.47
C GLN A 92 2.92 -3.04 -9.51
N ARG A 93 3.59 -3.40 -10.60
CA ARG A 93 3.89 -2.43 -11.64
C ARG A 93 2.63 -1.89 -12.31
N GLU A 94 1.66 -2.78 -12.54
CA GLU A 94 0.41 -2.38 -13.17
C GLU A 94 -0.42 -1.52 -12.24
N LEU A 95 -0.39 -1.83 -10.95
CA LEU A 95 -1.08 -1.02 -9.95
C LEU A 95 -0.55 0.40 -9.94
N LEU A 96 0.77 0.56 -9.91
CA LEU A 96 1.37 1.89 -9.89
C LEU A 96 1.10 2.65 -11.18
N THR A 97 1.19 1.98 -12.32
CA THR A 97 0.89 2.60 -13.61
C THR A 97 -0.55 3.07 -13.65
N ARG A 98 -1.48 2.24 -13.17
CA ARG A 98 -2.90 2.63 -13.17
C ARG A 98 -3.15 3.83 -12.26
N PHE A 99 -2.46 3.87 -11.10
CA PHE A 99 -2.59 5.00 -10.20
C PHE A 99 -2.06 6.29 -10.85
N ARG A 100 -0.95 6.20 -11.55
CA ARG A 100 -0.34 7.36 -12.19
C ARG A 100 -1.21 7.95 -13.30
N VAL A 101 -2.00 7.12 -13.97
CA VAL A 101 -2.90 7.61 -15.03
C VAL A 101 -4.32 7.83 -14.52
N ALA A 102 -4.54 7.71 -13.24
CA ALA A 102 -5.86 7.88 -12.66
C ALA A 102 -6.32 9.33 -12.79
N SER A 103 -7.63 9.52 -12.82
CA SER A 103 -8.20 10.85 -12.82
C SER A 103 -7.90 11.55 -11.50
N ALA A 104 -8.06 12.87 -11.47
CA ALA A 104 -7.87 13.63 -10.24
C ALA A 104 -8.81 13.14 -9.14
N GLU A 105 -10.04 12.79 -9.52
CA GLU A 105 -11.01 12.28 -8.56
C GLU A 105 -10.59 10.93 -8.00
N GLU A 106 -10.14 10.03 -8.88
CA GLU A 106 -9.67 8.73 -8.43
C GLU A 106 -8.46 8.85 -7.52
N ARG A 107 -7.52 9.74 -7.86
CA ARG A 107 -6.33 9.93 -7.04
C ARG A 107 -6.68 10.52 -5.68
N ALA A 108 -7.65 11.44 -5.64
CA ALA A 108 -8.10 12.01 -4.38
C ALA A 108 -8.72 10.93 -3.49
N TRP A 109 -9.50 10.04 -4.09
CA TRP A 109 -10.12 8.96 -3.34
C TRP A 109 -9.06 8.00 -2.79
N VAL A 110 -8.08 7.62 -3.62
CA VAL A 110 -6.99 6.75 -3.18
C VAL A 110 -6.21 7.40 -2.03
N ARG A 111 -5.95 8.70 -2.15
CA ARG A 111 -5.25 9.43 -1.09
C ARG A 111 -6.02 9.36 0.22
N GLY A 112 -7.33 9.53 0.17
CA GLY A 112 -8.18 9.39 1.36
C GLY A 112 -8.14 8.00 1.95
N ALA A 113 -8.18 6.97 1.09
CA ALA A 113 -8.12 5.59 1.54
C ALA A 113 -6.77 5.30 2.22
N LEU A 114 -5.67 5.80 1.64
CA LEU A 114 -4.35 5.62 2.24
C LEU A 114 -4.24 6.32 3.58
N ARG A 115 -4.80 7.52 3.71
CA ARG A 115 -4.82 8.23 4.99
C ARG A 115 -5.56 7.44 6.05
N GLU A 116 -6.73 6.96 5.70
CA GLU A 116 -7.55 6.19 6.64
C GLU A 116 -6.83 4.91 7.04
N HIS A 117 -6.23 4.24 6.07
CA HIS A 117 -5.52 2.99 6.32
C HIS A 117 -4.32 3.20 7.22
N CYS A 118 -3.50 4.22 6.94
CA CYS A 118 -2.33 4.49 7.76
C CYS A 118 -2.71 4.89 9.17
N ALA A 119 -3.78 5.67 9.32
CA ALA A 119 -4.23 6.06 10.65
C ALA A 119 -4.58 4.84 11.51
N GLU A 120 -5.12 3.81 10.89
CA GLU A 120 -5.51 2.60 11.62
C GLU A 120 -4.32 1.65 11.84
N TRP A 121 -3.53 1.41 10.79
CA TRP A 121 -2.52 0.36 10.83
C TRP A 121 -1.12 0.86 11.15
N PHE A 122 -0.84 2.12 10.85
CA PHE A 122 0.50 2.71 11.02
C PHE A 122 0.38 4.12 11.58
N PRO A 123 -0.05 4.27 12.84
CA PRO A 123 -0.29 5.63 13.36
C PRO A 123 0.94 6.51 13.40
N ASP A 124 2.14 5.92 13.30
CA ASP A 124 3.38 6.66 13.24
C ASP A 124 3.71 7.15 11.82
N VAL A 125 2.94 6.74 10.82
CA VAL A 125 3.15 7.13 9.43
C VAL A 125 2.03 8.06 9.00
N GLN A 126 2.39 9.30 8.65
CA GLN A 126 1.39 10.26 8.21
C GLN A 126 1.35 10.30 6.70
N ALA A 127 0.23 9.87 6.12
CA ALA A 127 0.02 9.94 4.69
C ALA A 127 -0.33 11.38 4.29
N PRO A 128 0.16 11.86 3.14
CA PRO A 128 -0.08 13.24 2.70
C PRO A 128 -1.53 13.59 2.44
#